data_6eede6bd18d441c47c3ed27b3be9fe4b
#
_entry.id   6eede6bd18d441c47c3ed27b3be9fe4b
#
_cell.length_a   1.000
_cell.length_b   1.000
_cell.length_c   1.000
_cell.angle_alpha   90.00
_cell.angle_beta   90.00
_cell.angle_gamma   90.00
#
_symmetry.space_group_name_H-M   'P 1'
#
loop_
_entity.id
_entity.type
_entity.pdbx_description
1 polymer ?
#
loop_
_entity_poly.entity_id
_entity_poly.type
_entity_poly.pdbx_seq_one_letter_code
_entity_poly.pdbx_strand_id
1 'polypeptide(L)'
;IDLRLNTDAREHLRFENGTILLDGAEFTGDVIYSGPADELFGCCFGRLPYRTLDFDFETLEVDRFQPTATVNYTVSEDYTRITEYKQLTGQVVPGRTTIMEEYSRAYTGSPGEIPYYAVISPENNALYGRYRDLAGGFSNLHLLGRLVEYKYYNMDAIALRALTLCDGILEQ
;
A
#
# COMPACT_ATOMS: atom_id res chain seq x y z
N ILE A 1 -18.78 3.67 13.25
CA ILE A 1 -17.35 3.63 12.87
C ILE A 1 -16.68 4.86 13.44
N ASP A 2 -15.61 4.67 14.21
CA ASP A 2 -14.76 5.75 14.70
C ASP A 2 -13.57 5.87 13.72
N LEU A 3 -13.48 7.00 13.00
CA LEU A 3 -12.42 7.27 12.04
C LEU A 3 -11.38 8.22 12.65
N ARG A 4 -10.13 7.74 12.78
CA ARG A 4 -9.00 8.53 13.26
C ARG A 4 -8.05 8.83 12.11
N LEU A 5 -8.05 10.07 11.62
CA LEU A 5 -7.12 10.56 10.61
C LEU A 5 -5.82 11.06 11.27
N ASN A 6 -4.73 11.08 10.48
CA ASN A 6 -3.39 11.49 10.95
C ASN A 6 -2.92 10.70 12.19
N THR A 7 -3.32 9.43 12.29
CA THR A 7 -3.02 8.54 13.40
C THR A 7 -2.29 7.32 12.87
N ASP A 8 -1.05 7.12 13.28
CA ASP A 8 -0.29 5.93 12.92
C ASP A 8 -0.63 4.80 13.91
N ALA A 9 -1.24 3.73 13.42
CA ALA A 9 -1.60 2.58 14.24
C ALA A 9 -0.39 1.97 14.99
N ARG A 10 0.83 2.10 14.45
CA ARG A 10 2.06 1.62 15.06
C ARG A 10 2.44 2.36 16.34
N GLU A 11 1.97 3.56 16.56
CA GLU A 11 2.15 4.32 17.80
C GLU A 11 1.24 3.79 18.92
N HIS A 12 0.12 3.20 18.57
CA HIS A 12 -0.92 2.71 19.48
C HIS A 12 -0.85 1.20 19.74
N LEU A 13 -0.32 0.44 18.78
CA LEU A 13 -0.24 -1.03 18.88
C LEU A 13 1.10 -1.48 19.47
N ARG A 14 1.04 -2.47 20.35
CA ARG A 14 2.21 -3.24 20.82
C ARG A 14 1.90 -4.74 20.73
N PHE A 15 2.95 -5.50 20.46
CA PHE A 15 2.87 -6.95 20.22
C PHE A 15 3.77 -7.64 21.23
N GLU A 16 3.19 -8.27 22.26
CA GLU A 16 3.92 -8.84 23.39
C GLU A 16 3.38 -10.22 23.77
N ASN A 17 4.22 -11.24 23.79
CA ASN A 17 3.89 -12.59 24.27
C ASN A 17 2.61 -13.18 23.67
N GLY A 18 2.34 -12.94 22.39
CA GLY A 18 1.13 -13.43 21.70
C GLY A 18 -0.12 -12.58 21.95
N THR A 19 0.01 -11.47 22.68
CA THR A 19 -1.07 -10.51 22.98
C THR A 19 -0.87 -9.21 22.25
N ILE A 20 -1.95 -8.63 21.74
CA ILE A 20 -1.96 -7.28 21.16
C ILE A 20 -2.41 -6.28 22.22
N LEU A 21 -1.63 -5.23 22.42
CA LEU A 21 -2.00 -4.11 23.28
C LEU A 21 -2.37 -2.90 22.40
N LEU A 22 -3.50 -2.27 22.70
CA LEU A 22 -3.92 -0.99 22.12
C LEU A 22 -3.89 0.08 23.21
N ASP A 23 -3.09 1.11 23.03
CA ASP A 23 -2.86 2.17 24.02
C ASP A 23 -2.44 1.64 25.41
N GLY A 24 -1.69 0.52 25.41
CA GLY A 24 -1.16 -0.13 26.62
C GLY A 24 -2.15 -1.08 27.32
N ALA A 25 -3.37 -1.24 26.84
CA ALA A 25 -4.35 -2.20 27.35
C ALA A 25 -4.49 -3.40 26.40
N GLU A 26 -4.72 -4.59 26.94
CA GLU A 26 -4.98 -5.79 26.14
C GLU A 26 -6.19 -5.57 25.22
N PHE A 27 -6.02 -5.87 23.94
CA PHE A 27 -7.06 -5.76 22.93
C PHE A 27 -7.43 -7.16 22.40
N THR A 28 -8.66 -7.56 22.69
CA THR A 28 -9.16 -8.90 22.34
C THR A 28 -9.99 -8.94 21.05
N GLY A 29 -10.26 -7.76 20.45
CA GLY A 29 -10.93 -7.66 19.15
C GLY A 29 -9.97 -7.97 18.00
N ASP A 30 -10.51 -8.15 16.79
CA ASP A 30 -9.73 -8.40 15.60
C ASP A 30 -9.00 -7.14 15.13
N VAL A 31 -7.73 -7.27 14.83
CA VAL A 31 -6.89 -6.24 14.21
C VAL A 31 -6.64 -6.61 12.77
N ILE A 32 -7.14 -5.80 11.83
CA ILE A 32 -6.85 -5.97 10.39
C ILE A 32 -5.82 -4.90 10.00
N TYR A 33 -4.64 -5.34 9.59
CA TYR A 33 -3.55 -4.44 9.22
C TYR A 33 -3.24 -4.53 7.72
N SER A 34 -3.03 -3.38 7.07
CA SER A 34 -2.78 -3.29 5.62
C SER A 34 -1.50 -2.56 5.22
N GLY A 35 -0.77 -1.97 6.18
CA GLY A 35 0.53 -1.33 5.95
C GLY A 35 1.66 -2.33 5.73
N PRO A 36 2.92 -1.88 5.57
CA PRO A 36 4.08 -2.78 5.42
C PRO A 36 4.28 -3.70 6.64
N ALA A 37 4.48 -4.99 6.37
CA ALA A 37 4.62 -5.99 7.44
C ALA A 37 5.86 -5.78 8.30
N ASP A 38 6.98 -5.37 7.71
CA ASP A 38 8.22 -5.07 8.42
C ASP A 38 8.08 -3.87 9.36
N GLU A 39 7.41 -2.83 8.91
CA GLU A 39 7.19 -1.62 9.71
C GLU A 39 6.27 -1.88 10.91
N LEU A 40 5.28 -2.77 10.78
CA LEU A 40 4.42 -3.17 11.89
C LEU A 40 5.23 -3.71 13.07
N PHE A 41 6.29 -4.44 12.79
CA PHE A 41 7.18 -5.06 13.79
C PHE A 41 8.52 -4.33 13.94
N GLY A 42 8.56 -3.03 13.63
CA GLY A 42 9.75 -2.20 13.81
C GLY A 42 10.97 -2.65 13.03
N CYS A 43 10.77 -3.30 11.88
CA CYS A 43 11.82 -3.84 11.01
C CYS A 43 12.79 -4.81 11.71
N CYS A 44 12.30 -5.58 12.70
CA CYS A 44 13.12 -6.44 13.57
C CYS A 44 13.93 -7.52 12.82
N PHE A 45 13.55 -7.87 11.59
CA PHE A 45 14.30 -8.79 10.71
C PHE A 45 14.99 -8.10 9.53
N GLY A 46 14.94 -6.77 9.48
CA GLY A 46 15.39 -5.93 8.38
C GLY A 46 14.24 -5.43 7.51
N ARG A 47 14.50 -4.39 6.71
CA ARG A 47 13.49 -3.78 5.86
C ARG A 47 13.14 -4.68 4.67
N LEU A 48 11.85 -4.79 4.38
CA LEU A 48 11.36 -5.37 3.13
C LEU A 48 11.55 -4.35 2.00
N PRO A 49 12.11 -4.74 0.86
CA PRO A 49 12.26 -3.85 -0.28
C PRO A 49 10.91 -3.53 -0.93
N TYR A 50 10.61 -2.24 -1.06
CA TYR A 50 9.47 -1.72 -1.81
C TYR A 50 9.92 -0.71 -2.85
N ARG A 51 9.03 -0.43 -3.82
CA ARG A 51 9.11 0.72 -4.69
C ARG A 51 8.21 1.83 -4.14
N THR A 52 8.68 3.07 -4.27
CA THR A 52 7.88 4.28 -4.08
C THR A 52 7.71 5.00 -5.40
N LEU A 53 6.81 5.97 -5.44
CA LEU A 53 6.50 6.76 -6.63
C LEU A 53 6.66 8.24 -6.30
N ASP A 54 7.31 8.95 -7.20
CA ASP A 54 7.28 10.41 -7.25
C ASP A 54 6.36 10.83 -8.40
N PHE A 55 5.66 11.95 -8.21
CA PHE A 55 4.67 12.44 -9.16
C PHE A 55 5.03 13.87 -9.56
N ASP A 56 5.15 14.10 -10.86
CA ASP A 56 5.30 15.44 -11.41
C ASP A 56 4.02 15.86 -12.14
N PHE A 57 3.53 17.05 -11.79
CA PHE A 57 2.27 17.59 -12.32
C PHE A 57 2.54 18.76 -13.22
N GLU A 58 2.06 18.69 -14.46
CA GLU A 58 2.16 19.76 -15.42
C GLU A 58 0.78 20.16 -15.96
N THR A 59 0.54 21.49 -16.07
CA THR A 59 -0.65 22.03 -16.73
C THR A 59 -0.28 22.59 -18.09
N LEU A 60 -0.87 22.03 -19.14
CA LEU A 60 -0.61 22.36 -20.52
C LEU A 60 -1.75 23.19 -21.13
N GLU A 61 -1.42 24.15 -21.97
CA GLU A 61 -2.38 25.02 -22.69
C GLU A 61 -2.86 24.33 -23.99
N VAL A 62 -3.41 23.12 -23.84
CA VAL A 62 -3.98 22.32 -24.93
C VAL A 62 -5.29 21.66 -24.49
N ASP A 63 -6.16 21.35 -25.43
CA ASP A 63 -7.44 20.67 -25.10
C ASP A 63 -7.24 19.22 -24.68
N ARG A 64 -6.21 18.57 -25.21
CA ARG A 64 -5.92 17.16 -24.96
C ARG A 64 -4.45 16.89 -25.22
N PHE A 65 -3.82 16.14 -24.34
CA PHE A 65 -2.41 15.76 -24.46
C PHE A 65 -2.23 14.39 -25.13
N GLN A 66 -3.00 13.39 -24.71
CA GLN A 66 -2.83 12.00 -25.12
C GLN A 66 -4.17 11.34 -25.53
N PRO A 67 -4.13 10.22 -26.28
CA PRO A 67 -5.35 9.60 -26.82
C PRO A 67 -6.25 8.93 -25.79
N THR A 68 -5.69 8.57 -24.60
CA THR A 68 -6.39 7.91 -23.50
C THR A 68 -6.05 8.58 -22.18
N ALA A 69 -6.88 8.35 -21.15
CA ALA A 69 -6.66 8.93 -19.83
C ALA A 69 -5.32 8.51 -19.19
N THR A 70 -4.84 7.30 -19.49
CA THR A 70 -3.60 6.76 -18.96
C THR A 70 -2.81 6.06 -20.06
N VAL A 71 -1.52 6.38 -20.16
CA VAL A 71 -0.54 5.73 -21.06
C VAL A 71 0.63 5.24 -20.21
N ASN A 72 0.98 3.96 -20.36
CA ASN A 72 2.15 3.37 -19.70
C ASN A 72 3.35 3.39 -20.66
N TYR A 73 4.51 3.72 -20.10
CA TYR A 73 5.80 3.76 -20.79
C TYR A 73 6.71 2.68 -20.17
N THR A 74 7.30 1.84 -21.01
CA THR A 74 7.97 0.63 -20.54
C THR A 74 9.40 0.47 -21.03
N VAL A 75 9.90 1.34 -21.90
CA VAL A 75 11.15 1.09 -22.63
C VAL A 75 12.15 2.23 -22.60
N SER A 76 11.74 3.47 -22.89
CA SER A 76 12.65 4.56 -23.22
C SER A 76 12.59 5.77 -22.30
N GLU A 77 11.54 5.85 -21.50
CA GLU A 77 11.28 7.01 -20.65
C GLU A 77 11.68 6.74 -19.22
N ASP A 78 12.07 7.79 -18.49
CA ASP A 78 12.38 7.68 -17.05
C ASP A 78 11.10 7.55 -16.19
N TYR A 79 9.98 8.05 -16.70
CA TYR A 79 8.66 7.88 -16.10
C TYR A 79 7.99 6.58 -16.59
N THR A 80 7.17 6.02 -15.74
CA THR A 80 6.48 4.74 -16.00
C THR A 80 5.09 4.94 -16.58
N ARG A 81 4.50 6.14 -16.38
CA ARG A 81 3.12 6.43 -16.75
C ARG A 81 2.88 7.91 -16.87
N ILE A 82 2.01 8.28 -17.83
CA ILE A 82 1.36 9.61 -17.85
C ILE A 82 -0.14 9.43 -17.67
N THR A 83 -0.71 10.19 -16.73
CA THR A 83 -2.16 10.27 -16.51
C THR A 83 -2.66 11.67 -16.83
N GLU A 84 -3.66 11.77 -17.72
CA GLU A 84 -4.37 13.01 -18.06
C GLU A 84 -5.70 13.06 -17.31
N TYR A 85 -5.77 13.85 -16.24
CA TYR A 85 -6.86 13.76 -15.24
C TYR A 85 -8.24 14.09 -15.78
N LYS A 86 -8.39 15.11 -16.64
CA LYS A 86 -9.73 15.47 -17.13
C LYS A 86 -10.39 14.36 -17.95
N GLN A 87 -9.61 13.47 -18.55
CA GLN A 87 -10.12 12.30 -19.24
C GLN A 87 -10.64 11.22 -18.27
N LEU A 88 -10.05 11.12 -17.06
CA LEU A 88 -10.56 10.22 -16.01
C LEU A 88 -11.83 10.76 -15.36
N THR A 89 -11.87 12.06 -15.10
CA THR A 89 -12.94 12.70 -14.33
C THR A 89 -14.11 13.14 -15.19
N GLY A 90 -13.93 13.20 -16.52
CA GLY A 90 -14.94 13.74 -17.45
C GLY A 90 -15.10 15.27 -17.38
N GLN A 91 -14.15 15.97 -16.76
CA GLN A 91 -14.18 17.44 -16.69
C GLN A 91 -14.03 18.07 -18.06
N VAL A 92 -14.83 19.09 -18.34
CA VAL A 92 -14.76 19.89 -19.56
C VAL A 92 -14.06 21.22 -19.23
N VAL A 93 -12.78 21.30 -19.56
CA VAL A 93 -11.94 22.49 -19.40
C VAL A 93 -11.32 22.82 -20.77
N PRO A 94 -11.90 23.74 -21.55
CA PRO A 94 -11.35 24.10 -22.85
C PRO A 94 -9.96 24.74 -22.75
N GLY A 95 -9.09 24.44 -23.70
CA GLY A 95 -7.76 25.03 -23.82
C GLY A 95 -6.74 24.64 -22.77
N ARG A 96 -7.11 23.77 -21.81
CA ARG A 96 -6.19 23.34 -20.73
C ARG A 96 -6.36 21.89 -20.37
N THR A 97 -5.25 21.24 -20.02
CA THR A 97 -5.26 19.91 -19.41
C THR A 97 -4.14 19.80 -18.38
N THR A 98 -4.34 18.98 -17.33
CA THR A 98 -3.30 18.65 -16.38
C THR A 98 -2.93 17.17 -16.56
N ILE A 99 -1.64 16.94 -16.73
CA ILE A 99 -1.03 15.62 -16.76
C ILE A 99 -0.24 15.38 -15.47
N MET A 100 -0.01 14.10 -15.16
CA MET A 100 0.88 13.65 -14.11
C MET A 100 1.81 12.59 -14.66
N GLU A 101 3.09 12.80 -14.52
CA GLU A 101 4.13 11.82 -14.79
C GLU A 101 4.48 11.05 -13.52
N GLU A 102 4.60 9.71 -13.63
CA GLU A 102 4.85 8.81 -12.51
C GLU A 102 6.27 8.26 -12.61
N TYR A 103 7.10 8.54 -11.61
CA TYR A 103 8.49 8.07 -11.53
C TYR A 103 8.63 7.03 -10.43
N SER A 104 9.13 5.84 -10.77
CA SER A 104 9.31 4.74 -9.83
C SER A 104 10.75 4.66 -9.33
N ARG A 105 10.93 4.66 -8.01
CA ARG A 105 12.26 4.48 -7.37
C ARG A 105 12.20 3.53 -6.17
N ALA A 106 13.37 3.21 -5.60
CA ALA A 106 13.43 2.40 -4.39
C ALA A 106 12.84 3.19 -3.20
N TYR A 107 12.01 2.51 -2.41
CA TYR A 107 11.52 3.01 -1.13
C TYR A 107 12.61 2.93 -0.08
N THR A 108 12.87 4.00 0.66
CA THR A 108 13.91 4.08 1.69
C THR A 108 13.35 4.12 3.11
N GLY A 109 12.05 4.41 3.26
CA GLY A 109 11.39 4.65 4.54
C GLY A 109 11.67 6.03 5.09
N SER A 110 12.08 6.98 4.25
CA SER A 110 12.24 8.38 4.63
C SER A 110 10.88 9.03 4.94
N PRO A 111 10.84 10.04 5.82
CA PRO A 111 9.60 10.75 6.15
C PRO A 111 8.90 11.27 4.89
N GLY A 112 7.61 10.98 4.75
CA GLY A 112 6.79 11.38 3.60
C GLY A 112 6.83 10.42 2.40
N GLU A 113 7.72 9.44 2.39
CA GLU A 113 7.67 8.37 1.40
C GLU A 113 6.54 7.38 1.69
N ILE A 114 5.90 6.90 0.63
CA ILE A 114 4.85 5.89 0.70
C ILE A 114 5.28 4.66 -0.11
N PRO A 115 5.29 3.45 0.45
CA PRO A 115 5.53 2.23 -0.32
C PRO A 115 4.30 1.92 -1.19
N TYR A 116 4.54 1.57 -2.46
CA TYR A 116 3.48 1.24 -3.41
C TYR A 116 3.52 -0.22 -3.87
N TYR A 117 4.71 -0.75 -4.14
CA TYR A 117 4.87 -2.08 -4.72
C TYR A 117 5.97 -2.86 -4.02
N ALA A 118 5.69 -4.12 -3.68
CA ALA A 118 6.68 -5.07 -3.21
C ALA A 118 7.70 -5.44 -4.32
N VAL A 119 8.96 -5.54 -3.96
CA VAL A 119 10.02 -6.03 -4.86
C VAL A 119 10.15 -7.55 -4.68
N ILE A 120 9.49 -8.31 -5.53
CA ILE A 120 9.39 -9.76 -5.41
C ILE A 120 10.69 -10.43 -5.86
N SER A 121 11.32 -11.17 -4.95
CA SER A 121 12.43 -12.08 -5.22
C SER A 121 12.38 -13.27 -4.24
N PRO A 122 13.08 -14.37 -4.47
CA PRO A 122 13.16 -15.48 -3.50
C PRO A 122 13.64 -15.01 -2.12
N GLU A 123 14.67 -14.17 -2.07
CA GLU A 123 15.26 -13.64 -0.83
C GLU A 123 14.27 -12.75 -0.07
N ASN A 124 13.59 -11.85 -0.79
CA ASN A 124 12.62 -10.94 -0.20
C ASN A 124 11.38 -11.69 0.29
N ASN A 125 10.94 -12.72 -0.44
CA ASN A 125 9.86 -13.60 -0.01
C ASN A 125 10.25 -14.41 1.23
N ALA A 126 11.50 -14.85 1.35
CA ALA A 126 12.01 -15.52 2.56
C ALA A 126 12.01 -14.55 3.76
N LEU A 127 12.44 -13.30 3.55
CA LEU A 127 12.39 -12.26 4.59
C LEU A 127 10.92 -11.96 5.00
N TYR A 128 10.02 -11.79 4.04
CA TYR A 128 8.59 -11.63 4.31
C TYR A 128 8.02 -12.82 5.09
N GLY A 129 8.42 -14.06 4.75
CA GLY A 129 8.02 -15.26 5.47
C GLY A 129 8.25 -15.16 6.98
N ARG A 130 9.38 -14.58 7.41
CA ARG A 130 9.68 -14.38 8.84
C ARG A 130 8.69 -13.41 9.51
N TYR A 131 8.28 -12.34 8.84
CA TYR A 131 7.27 -11.41 9.36
C TYR A 131 5.87 -12.02 9.41
N ARG A 132 5.51 -12.78 8.38
CA ARG A 132 4.25 -13.52 8.37
C ARG A 132 4.17 -14.54 9.51
N ASP A 133 5.25 -15.28 9.76
CA ASP A 133 5.31 -16.28 10.81
C ASP A 133 5.28 -15.62 12.21
N LEU A 134 5.91 -14.44 12.36
CA LEU A 134 5.80 -13.63 13.57
C LEU A 134 4.34 -13.14 13.79
N ALA A 135 3.69 -12.64 12.75
CA ALA A 135 2.28 -12.21 12.82
C ALA A 135 1.35 -13.37 13.18
N GLY A 136 1.64 -14.59 12.71
CA GLY A 136 0.89 -15.81 13.04
C GLY A 136 0.94 -16.20 14.53
N GLY A 137 1.81 -15.57 15.32
CA GLY A 137 1.83 -15.71 16.78
C GLY A 137 0.72 -14.94 17.51
N PHE A 138 -0.06 -14.11 16.80
CA PHE A 138 -1.15 -13.30 17.34
C PHE A 138 -2.46 -13.73 16.69
N SER A 139 -3.31 -14.45 17.42
CA SER A 139 -4.51 -15.11 16.89
C SER A 139 -5.56 -14.14 16.34
N ASN A 140 -5.56 -12.90 16.84
CA ASN A 140 -6.48 -11.83 16.43
C ASN A 140 -5.83 -10.78 15.51
N LEU A 141 -4.65 -11.06 14.92
CA LEU A 141 -4.01 -10.21 13.93
C LEU A 141 -4.22 -10.77 12.51
N HIS A 142 -4.87 -10.02 11.67
CA HIS A 142 -5.16 -10.38 10.30
C HIS A 142 -4.41 -9.47 9.33
N LEU A 143 -3.58 -10.06 8.48
CA LEU A 143 -2.86 -9.34 7.44
C LEU A 143 -3.72 -9.31 6.17
N LEU A 144 -4.08 -8.11 5.70
CA LEU A 144 -4.90 -7.92 4.51
C LEU A 144 -4.41 -6.74 3.68
N GLY A 145 -3.92 -6.99 2.50
CA GLY A 145 -3.50 -5.93 1.58
C GLY A 145 -2.18 -6.21 0.89
N ARG A 146 -1.95 -5.52 -0.23
CA ARG A 146 -0.78 -5.76 -1.09
C ARG A 146 0.56 -5.46 -0.41
N LEU A 147 0.60 -4.52 0.54
CA LEU A 147 1.83 -4.19 1.27
C LEU A 147 2.11 -5.21 2.35
N VAL A 148 1.13 -5.48 3.23
CA VAL A 148 1.31 -6.39 4.36
C VAL A 148 1.45 -7.85 3.95
N GLU A 149 0.79 -8.29 2.87
CA GLU A 149 0.92 -9.64 2.32
C GLU A 149 2.09 -9.77 1.32
N TYR A 150 2.85 -8.68 1.13
CA TYR A 150 4.01 -8.61 0.22
C TYR A 150 3.71 -9.17 -1.17
N LYS A 151 2.54 -8.81 -1.74
CA LYS A 151 2.01 -9.41 -2.95
C LYS A 151 1.25 -8.40 -3.79
N TYR A 152 1.33 -8.54 -5.11
CA TYR A 152 0.50 -7.77 -6.02
C TYR A 152 -0.92 -8.32 -6.06
N TYR A 153 -1.90 -7.43 -5.91
CA TYR A 153 -3.32 -7.72 -6.08
C TYR A 153 -3.95 -6.74 -7.08
N ASN A 154 -4.77 -7.26 -7.99
CA ASN A 154 -5.76 -6.45 -8.68
C ASN A 154 -6.93 -6.12 -7.74
N MET A 155 -7.78 -5.15 -8.10
CA MET A 155 -8.89 -4.71 -7.24
C MET A 155 -9.90 -5.80 -6.95
N ASP A 156 -10.22 -6.64 -7.93
CA ASP A 156 -11.11 -7.80 -7.78
C ASP A 156 -10.52 -8.86 -6.83
N ALA A 157 -9.24 -9.17 -6.98
CA ALA A 157 -8.56 -10.16 -6.16
C ALA A 157 -8.45 -9.72 -4.69
N ILE A 158 -8.15 -8.44 -4.42
CA ILE A 158 -8.09 -7.97 -3.02
C ILE A 158 -9.48 -7.84 -2.39
N ALA A 159 -10.51 -7.51 -3.18
CA ALA A 159 -11.89 -7.50 -2.70
C ALA A 159 -12.34 -8.92 -2.30
N LEU A 160 -12.07 -9.92 -3.14
CA LEU A 160 -12.35 -11.32 -2.82
C LEU A 160 -11.59 -11.78 -1.57
N ARG A 161 -10.31 -11.40 -1.45
CA ARG A 161 -9.49 -11.71 -0.27
C ARG A 161 -10.07 -11.12 1.01
N ALA A 162 -10.59 -9.88 0.94
CA ALA A 162 -11.23 -9.21 2.08
C ALA A 162 -12.53 -9.90 2.48
N LEU A 163 -13.38 -10.29 1.52
CA LEU A 163 -14.61 -11.03 1.78
C LEU A 163 -14.31 -12.39 2.42
N THR A 164 -13.35 -13.13 1.88
CA THR A 164 -12.94 -14.44 2.44
C THR A 164 -12.41 -14.32 3.88
N LEU A 165 -11.66 -13.26 4.18
CA LEU A 165 -11.20 -13.00 5.55
C LEU A 165 -12.39 -12.68 6.46
N CYS A 166 -13.31 -11.84 6.01
CA CYS A 166 -14.51 -11.49 6.76
C CYS A 166 -15.34 -12.72 7.11
N ASP A 167 -15.61 -13.58 6.13
CA ASP A 167 -16.35 -14.82 6.36
C ASP A 167 -15.65 -15.70 7.41
N GLY A 168 -14.33 -15.86 7.32
CA GLY A 168 -13.56 -16.64 8.29
C GLY A 168 -13.54 -16.05 9.71
N ILE A 169 -13.65 -14.72 9.88
CA ILE A 169 -13.77 -14.08 11.20
C ILE A 169 -15.19 -14.27 11.77
N LEU A 170 -16.22 -14.18 10.92
CA LEU A 170 -17.62 -14.30 11.36
C LEU A 170 -18.04 -15.74 11.69
N GLU A 171 -17.30 -16.75 11.24
CA GLU A 171 -17.54 -18.17 11.50
C GLU A 171 -16.88 -18.65 12.81
N GLN A 172 -16.06 -17.84 13.48
CA GLN A 172 -15.41 -18.13 14.75
C GLN A 172 -16.32 -17.76 15.94
#